data_1a62ffe2bf74c44c228ab7bbe934c299
#
_entry.id   1a62ffe2bf74c44c228ab7bbe934c299
#
_cell.length_a   1.000
_cell.length_b   1.000
_cell.length_c   1.000
_cell.angle_alpha   90.00
_cell.angle_beta   90.00
_cell.angle_gamma   90.00
#
_symmetry.space_group_name_H-M   'P 1'
#
loop_
_entity.id
_entity.type
_entity.pdbx_description
1 polymer ?
#
loop_
_entity_poly.entity_id
_entity_poly.type
_entity_poly.pdbx_seq_one_letter_code
_entity_poly.pdbx_strand_id
1 'polypeptide(L)'
;VYEYLCAGKEVVCTALPEVDQFGALVHKAADHDAFIAAIRVSLEQPGASDAQRARKDFAQEQTWQHRAQELQACVQHMRFPSISVVVLTYNNWAYTEACLNSLLQCSDYPGRLEIVVTDNASSDETVERLKEWAAREPRMKLVLNQANLGFSAGNNAGLAAASGDYLIMLNNDTVVTRGWLLTLLRHFQADARLGLLGPATNHIGNELKVPVVYD
;
A
#
# COMPACT_ATOMS: atom_id res chain seq x y z
N VAL A 1 -28.77 11.89 7.09
CA VAL A 1 -28.68 12.96 8.09
C VAL A 1 -28.11 14.22 7.47
N TYR A 2 -26.95 14.19 6.83
CA TYR A 2 -26.27 15.37 6.25
C TYR A 2 -27.18 16.22 5.33
N GLU A 3 -27.99 15.59 4.48
CA GLU A 3 -28.92 16.29 3.59
C GLU A 3 -29.95 17.14 4.36
N TYR A 4 -30.49 16.62 5.45
CA TYR A 4 -31.42 17.34 6.32
C TYR A 4 -30.72 18.49 7.06
N LEU A 5 -29.51 18.25 7.56
CA LEU A 5 -28.72 19.30 8.19
C LEU A 5 -28.36 20.41 7.20
N CYS A 6 -28.01 20.07 5.96
CA CYS A 6 -27.74 21.02 4.89
C CYS A 6 -28.97 21.92 4.61
N ALA A 7 -30.16 21.35 4.65
CA ALA A 7 -31.42 22.11 4.54
C ALA A 7 -31.77 22.86 5.82
N GLY A 8 -30.97 22.75 6.88
CA GLY A 8 -31.19 23.37 8.19
C GLY A 8 -32.36 22.76 8.96
N LYS A 9 -32.84 21.59 8.56
CA LYS A 9 -33.99 20.93 9.18
C LYS A 9 -33.63 20.28 10.51
N GLU A 10 -34.61 20.21 11.40
CA GLU A 10 -34.50 19.39 12.59
C GLU A 10 -34.52 17.90 12.21
N VAL A 11 -33.71 17.14 12.92
CA VAL A 11 -33.58 15.70 12.70
C VAL A 11 -33.82 14.97 13.99
N VAL A 12 -34.78 14.06 14.02
CA VAL A 12 -34.99 13.11 15.11
C VAL A 12 -34.55 11.73 14.62
N CYS A 13 -33.72 11.05 15.40
CA CYS A 13 -33.18 9.73 15.05
C CYS A 13 -33.07 8.84 16.29
N THR A 14 -32.96 7.54 16.05
CA THR A 14 -32.66 6.56 17.11
C THR A 14 -31.22 6.74 17.59
N ALA A 15 -30.97 6.40 18.86
CA ALA A 15 -29.63 6.49 19.46
C ALA A 15 -28.73 5.36 18.95
N LEU A 16 -28.09 5.60 17.81
CA LEU A 16 -27.06 4.75 17.22
C LEU A 16 -25.69 5.38 17.44
N PRO A 17 -24.61 4.59 17.61
CA PRO A 17 -23.25 5.13 17.80
C PRO A 17 -22.82 6.10 16.70
N GLU A 18 -23.23 5.84 15.45
CA GLU A 18 -22.89 6.66 14.26
C GLU A 18 -23.51 8.07 14.34
N VAL A 19 -24.54 8.24 15.16
CA VAL A 19 -25.26 9.52 15.31
C VAL A 19 -24.58 10.41 16.36
N ASP A 20 -23.70 9.88 17.18
CA ASP A 20 -23.01 10.62 18.25
C ASP A 20 -22.16 11.77 17.71
N GLN A 21 -21.63 11.64 16.52
CA GLN A 21 -20.85 12.68 15.84
C GLN A 21 -21.62 13.98 15.59
N PHE A 22 -22.95 13.94 15.53
CA PHE A 22 -23.79 15.13 15.26
C PHE A 22 -24.13 15.92 16.53
N GLY A 23 -23.83 15.38 17.72
CA GLY A 23 -24.01 16.08 19.00
C GLY A 23 -25.41 16.67 19.17
N ALA A 24 -25.46 17.96 19.46
CA ALA A 24 -26.72 18.72 19.67
C ALA A 24 -27.44 19.13 18.36
N LEU A 25 -26.88 18.81 17.20
CA LEU A 25 -27.50 19.15 15.91
C LEU A 25 -28.69 18.25 15.57
N VAL A 26 -28.81 17.09 16.25
CA VAL A 26 -29.89 16.11 16.09
C VAL A 26 -30.48 15.70 17.43
N HIS A 27 -31.76 15.36 17.45
CA HIS A 27 -32.44 14.80 18.62
C HIS A 27 -32.29 13.28 18.62
N LYS A 28 -31.53 12.74 19.57
CA LYS A 28 -31.35 11.29 19.71
C LYS A 28 -32.37 10.72 20.69
N ALA A 29 -33.14 9.75 20.26
CA ALA A 29 -34.15 9.07 21.05
C ALA A 29 -33.73 7.64 21.40
N ALA A 30 -33.72 7.31 22.68
CA ALA A 30 -33.31 6.00 23.19
C ALA A 30 -34.42 4.95 23.00
N ASP A 31 -35.67 5.37 22.96
CA ASP A 31 -36.84 4.49 22.84
C ASP A 31 -37.97 5.16 22.04
N HIS A 32 -39.08 4.46 21.88
CA HIS A 32 -40.25 4.88 21.10
C HIS A 32 -40.89 6.15 21.67
N ASP A 33 -41.06 6.23 23.00
CA ASP A 33 -41.73 7.36 23.63
C ASP A 33 -40.89 8.62 23.56
N ALA A 34 -39.58 8.51 23.76
CA ALA A 34 -38.60 9.57 23.55
C ALA A 34 -38.59 10.06 22.09
N PHE A 35 -38.75 9.15 21.13
CA PHE A 35 -38.80 9.50 19.70
C PHE A 35 -40.05 10.33 19.37
N ILE A 36 -41.20 9.93 19.85
CA ILE A 36 -42.46 10.68 19.69
C ILE A 36 -42.37 12.05 20.41
N ALA A 37 -41.84 12.09 21.62
CA ALA A 37 -41.65 13.33 22.34
C ALA A 37 -40.73 14.32 21.60
N ALA A 38 -39.60 13.82 21.05
CA ALA A 38 -38.68 14.65 20.27
C ALA A 38 -39.35 15.20 18.99
N ILE A 39 -40.16 14.42 18.31
CA ILE A 39 -40.93 14.90 17.13
C ILE A 39 -41.90 16.02 17.53
N ARG A 40 -42.63 15.88 18.66
CA ARG A 40 -43.58 16.90 19.14
C ARG A 40 -42.86 18.21 19.47
N VAL A 41 -41.75 18.14 20.18
CA VAL A 41 -40.92 19.30 20.49
C VAL A 41 -40.44 20.00 19.21
N SER A 42 -39.94 19.24 18.23
CA SER A 42 -39.49 19.81 16.95
C SER A 42 -40.60 20.50 16.15
N LEU A 43 -41.83 20.03 16.29
CA LEU A 43 -42.99 20.63 15.61
C LEU A 43 -43.54 21.86 16.32
N GLU A 44 -43.55 21.85 17.64
CA GLU A 44 -44.12 22.95 18.48
C GLU A 44 -43.13 24.13 18.62
N GLN A 45 -41.84 23.85 18.61
CA GLN A 45 -40.77 24.84 18.74
C GLN A 45 -39.78 24.67 17.57
N PRO A 46 -40.13 25.13 16.36
CA PRO A 46 -39.18 25.11 15.28
C PRO A 46 -37.91 25.87 15.72
N GLY A 47 -36.80 25.17 15.62
CA GLY A 47 -35.51 25.60 16.20
C GLY A 47 -35.11 27.03 15.84
N ALA A 48 -34.51 27.73 16.81
CA ALA A 48 -34.02 29.08 16.64
C ALA A 48 -33.13 29.20 15.37
N SER A 49 -33.11 30.41 14.79
CA SER A 49 -32.29 30.70 13.58
C SER A 49 -30.83 30.31 13.77
N ASP A 50 -30.31 30.36 14.98
CA ASP A 50 -28.91 29.98 15.29
C ASP A 50 -28.70 28.46 15.22
N ALA A 51 -29.64 27.65 15.69
CA ALA A 51 -29.56 26.20 15.59
C ALA A 51 -29.68 25.73 14.11
N GLN A 52 -30.55 26.40 13.31
CA GLN A 52 -30.66 26.16 11.91
C GLN A 52 -29.33 26.52 11.18
N ARG A 53 -28.70 27.62 11.55
CA ARG A 53 -27.42 28.04 11.00
C ARG A 53 -26.33 27.02 11.36
N ALA A 54 -26.23 26.63 12.63
CA ALA A 54 -25.24 25.65 13.09
C ALA A 54 -25.35 24.31 12.32
N ARG A 55 -26.58 23.84 12.01
CA ARG A 55 -26.79 22.64 11.18
C ARG A 55 -26.26 22.82 9.77
N LYS A 56 -26.53 23.97 9.13
CA LYS A 56 -26.05 24.27 7.78
C LYS A 56 -24.54 24.39 7.73
N ASP A 57 -23.93 25.10 8.67
CA ASP A 57 -22.48 25.32 8.76
C ASP A 57 -21.75 23.97 8.92
N PHE A 58 -22.23 23.12 9.84
CA PHE A 58 -21.70 21.77 9.98
C PHE A 58 -21.80 20.96 8.69
N ALA A 59 -22.93 21.01 8.00
CA ALA A 59 -23.11 20.25 6.76
C ALA A 59 -22.22 20.76 5.61
N GLN A 60 -21.92 22.07 5.56
CA GLN A 60 -21.02 22.67 4.58
C GLN A 60 -19.57 22.16 4.73
N GLU A 61 -19.15 21.87 5.96
CA GLU A 61 -17.82 21.28 6.24
C GLU A 61 -17.74 19.79 5.88
N GLN A 62 -18.90 19.13 5.69
CA GLN A 62 -18.99 17.69 5.40
C GLN A 62 -19.29 17.38 3.93
N THR A 63 -18.84 18.23 3.02
CA THR A 63 -19.03 18.01 1.57
C THR A 63 -18.11 16.91 1.03
N TRP A 64 -18.51 16.30 -0.08
CA TRP A 64 -17.65 15.34 -0.81
C TRP A 64 -16.32 15.96 -1.22
N GLN A 65 -16.31 17.26 -1.52
CA GLN A 65 -15.08 17.99 -1.86
C GLN A 65 -14.14 18.05 -0.65
N HIS A 66 -14.66 18.36 0.54
CA HIS A 66 -13.86 18.37 1.77
C HIS A 66 -13.30 16.98 2.09
N ARG A 67 -14.14 15.96 2.01
CA ARG A 67 -13.72 14.56 2.19
C ARG A 67 -12.64 14.13 1.19
N ALA A 68 -12.77 14.56 -0.07
CA ALA A 68 -11.76 14.29 -1.08
C ALA A 68 -10.43 15.01 -0.77
N GLN A 69 -10.50 16.24 -0.25
CA GLN A 69 -9.30 17.00 0.17
C GLN A 69 -8.62 16.36 1.39
N GLU A 70 -9.39 15.93 2.39
CA GLU A 70 -8.86 15.20 3.55
C GLU A 70 -8.16 13.90 3.11
N LEU A 71 -8.81 13.12 2.25
CA LEU A 71 -8.23 11.89 1.71
C LEU A 71 -6.95 12.19 0.91
N GLN A 72 -6.98 13.21 0.07
CA GLN A 72 -5.81 13.64 -0.71
C GLN A 72 -4.66 14.08 0.21
N ALA A 73 -4.96 14.82 1.27
CA ALA A 73 -3.96 15.20 2.26
C ALA A 73 -3.37 13.97 2.97
N CYS A 74 -4.19 13.01 3.38
CA CYS A 74 -3.72 11.75 3.95
C CYS A 74 -2.77 11.02 2.99
N VAL A 75 -3.16 10.87 1.72
CA VAL A 75 -2.34 10.20 0.70
C VAL A 75 -1.02 10.94 0.47
N GLN A 76 -1.04 12.28 0.40
CA GLN A 76 0.17 13.09 0.23
C GLN A 76 1.15 12.99 1.41
N HIS A 77 0.66 12.70 2.62
CA HIS A 77 1.50 12.50 3.81
C HIS A 77 1.93 11.05 4.01
N MET A 78 1.41 10.11 3.22
CA MET A 78 1.87 8.71 3.26
C MET A 78 3.31 8.64 2.75
N ARG A 79 4.22 8.22 3.62
CA ARG A 79 5.60 7.94 3.25
C ARG A 79 5.77 6.46 3.00
N PHE A 80 6.13 6.13 1.78
CA PHE A 80 6.52 4.79 1.42
C PHE A 80 8.05 4.69 1.50
N PRO A 81 8.61 3.72 2.26
CA PRO A 81 10.06 3.53 2.33
C PRO A 81 10.61 3.16 0.95
N SER A 82 11.88 3.44 0.71
CA SER A 82 12.54 3.01 -0.52
C SER A 82 12.85 1.51 -0.48
N ILE A 83 12.72 0.84 -1.63
CA ILE A 83 12.99 -0.59 -1.77
C ILE A 83 14.03 -0.79 -2.86
N SER A 84 15.06 -1.61 -2.58
CA SER A 84 15.97 -2.14 -3.59
C SER A 84 15.73 -3.64 -3.76
N VAL A 85 15.43 -4.05 -5.00
CA VAL A 85 15.36 -5.46 -5.39
C VAL A 85 16.68 -5.84 -6.03
N VAL A 86 17.41 -6.74 -5.40
CA VAL A 86 18.71 -7.24 -5.86
C VAL A 86 18.50 -8.57 -6.58
N VAL A 87 18.88 -8.62 -7.85
CA VAL A 87 18.80 -9.82 -8.70
C VAL A 87 20.20 -10.23 -9.09
N LEU A 88 20.61 -11.43 -8.68
CA LEU A 88 21.87 -12.03 -9.14
C LEU A 88 21.63 -12.88 -10.38
N THR A 89 22.41 -12.68 -11.43
CA THR A 89 22.35 -13.47 -12.65
C THR A 89 23.73 -14.04 -13.04
N TYR A 90 23.71 -15.18 -13.68
CA TYR A 90 24.86 -15.81 -14.31
C TYR A 90 24.42 -16.66 -15.50
N ASN A 91 24.65 -16.16 -16.73
CA ASN A 91 24.17 -16.79 -17.97
C ASN A 91 22.63 -16.96 -17.99
N ASN A 92 22.11 -17.70 -18.98
CA ASN A 92 20.69 -18.02 -19.13
C ASN A 92 19.78 -16.77 -19.17
N TRP A 93 20.05 -15.89 -20.13
CA TRP A 93 19.31 -14.63 -20.31
C TRP A 93 17.79 -14.79 -20.22
N ALA A 94 17.24 -15.87 -20.80
CA ALA A 94 15.78 -16.08 -20.84
C ALA A 94 15.11 -16.05 -19.46
N TYR A 95 15.73 -16.61 -18.42
CA TYR A 95 15.23 -16.55 -17.05
C TYR A 95 15.32 -15.14 -16.49
N THR A 96 16.47 -14.49 -16.68
CA THR A 96 16.67 -13.11 -16.21
C THR A 96 15.69 -12.16 -16.89
N GLU A 97 15.44 -12.33 -18.18
CA GLU A 97 14.46 -11.53 -18.93
C GLU A 97 13.03 -11.72 -18.38
N ALA A 98 12.61 -12.96 -18.13
CA ALA A 98 11.30 -13.25 -17.56
C ALA A 98 11.14 -12.63 -16.15
N CYS A 99 12.17 -12.76 -15.32
CA CYS A 99 12.22 -12.14 -13.99
C CYS A 99 12.08 -10.62 -14.08
N LEU A 100 12.90 -9.95 -14.87
CA LEU A 100 12.90 -8.49 -15.03
C LEU A 100 11.57 -7.99 -15.62
N ASN A 101 11.01 -8.68 -16.61
CA ASN A 101 9.69 -8.37 -17.15
C ASN A 101 8.61 -8.42 -16.08
N SER A 102 8.60 -9.46 -15.25
CA SER A 102 7.65 -9.60 -14.17
C SER A 102 7.81 -8.49 -13.12
N LEU A 103 9.05 -8.13 -12.77
CA LEU A 103 9.35 -7.02 -11.87
C LEU A 103 8.79 -5.70 -12.40
N LEU A 104 9.03 -5.38 -13.68
CA LEU A 104 8.58 -4.12 -14.27
C LEU A 104 7.06 -4.03 -14.40
N GLN A 105 6.39 -5.15 -14.68
CA GLN A 105 4.94 -5.22 -14.88
C GLN A 105 4.13 -5.35 -13.60
N CYS A 106 4.69 -5.98 -12.56
CA CYS A 106 3.97 -6.37 -11.35
C CYS A 106 4.42 -5.63 -10.08
N SER A 107 5.36 -4.69 -10.19
CA SER A 107 5.84 -3.93 -9.05
C SER A 107 5.30 -2.50 -9.06
N ASP A 108 3.97 -2.36 -9.01
CA ASP A 108 3.30 -1.09 -8.78
C ASP A 108 3.55 -0.68 -7.32
N TYR A 109 4.60 0.10 -7.10
CA TYR A 109 5.00 0.56 -5.79
C TYR A 109 4.99 2.10 -5.76
N PRO A 110 4.26 2.74 -4.81
CA PRO A 110 4.14 4.19 -4.78
C PRO A 110 5.37 4.91 -4.22
N GLY A 111 6.29 4.16 -3.58
CA GLY A 111 7.58 4.67 -3.12
C GLY A 111 8.68 4.52 -4.17
N ARG A 112 9.91 4.89 -3.77
CA ARG A 112 11.08 4.71 -4.63
C ARG A 112 11.42 3.22 -4.75
N LEU A 113 11.44 2.70 -5.96
CA LEU A 113 11.87 1.34 -6.29
C LEU A 113 13.16 1.39 -7.11
N GLU A 114 14.18 0.65 -6.67
CA GLU A 114 15.45 0.43 -7.36
C GLU A 114 15.59 -1.06 -7.68
N ILE A 115 16.07 -1.40 -8.87
CA ILE A 115 16.34 -2.77 -9.29
C ILE A 115 17.85 -2.87 -9.53
N VAL A 116 18.57 -3.55 -8.64
CA VAL A 116 20.01 -3.77 -8.75
C VAL A 116 20.24 -5.14 -9.35
N VAL A 117 20.70 -5.19 -10.60
CA VAL A 117 21.02 -6.45 -11.26
C VAL A 117 22.53 -6.65 -11.20
N THR A 118 22.94 -7.75 -10.55
CA THR A 118 24.35 -8.13 -10.44
C THR A 118 24.62 -9.26 -11.43
N ASP A 119 25.41 -8.99 -12.46
CA ASP A 119 25.93 -10.03 -13.35
C ASP A 119 27.19 -10.62 -12.79
N ASN A 120 27.23 -11.93 -12.67
CA ASN A 120 28.34 -12.68 -12.05
C ASN A 120 29.35 -13.19 -13.10
N ALA A 121 29.73 -12.31 -14.03
CA ALA A 121 30.62 -12.57 -15.17
C ALA A 121 30.01 -13.59 -16.18
N SER A 122 28.82 -13.33 -16.66
CA SER A 122 28.18 -14.11 -17.72
C SER A 122 29.02 -14.10 -19.01
N SER A 123 29.02 -15.23 -19.70
CA SER A 123 29.73 -15.43 -20.97
C SER A 123 28.82 -15.53 -22.19
N ASP A 124 27.51 -15.50 -21.98
CA ASP A 124 26.49 -15.46 -23.01
C ASP A 124 26.03 -14.01 -23.32
N GLU A 125 24.89 -13.83 -23.99
CA GLU A 125 24.34 -12.53 -24.34
C GLU A 125 23.83 -11.68 -23.14
N THR A 126 23.86 -12.22 -21.91
CA THR A 126 23.24 -11.61 -20.73
C THR A 126 23.77 -10.19 -20.49
N VAL A 127 25.08 -9.97 -20.55
CA VAL A 127 25.68 -8.65 -20.27
C VAL A 127 25.24 -7.58 -21.27
N GLU A 128 25.21 -7.90 -22.56
CA GLU A 128 24.77 -6.98 -23.61
C GLU A 128 23.31 -6.61 -23.42
N ARG A 129 22.46 -7.60 -23.18
CA ARG A 129 21.03 -7.40 -22.92
C ARG A 129 20.78 -6.56 -21.67
N LEU A 130 21.49 -6.80 -20.59
CA LEU A 130 21.38 -6.02 -19.35
C LEU A 130 21.76 -4.55 -19.58
N LYS A 131 22.78 -4.26 -20.36
CA LYS A 131 23.15 -2.88 -20.72
C LYS A 131 22.05 -2.18 -21.51
N GLU A 132 21.42 -2.88 -22.48
CA GLU A 132 20.30 -2.35 -23.24
C GLU A 132 19.09 -2.04 -22.32
N TRP A 133 18.81 -2.90 -21.36
CA TRP A 133 17.74 -2.70 -20.40
C TRP A 133 18.00 -1.53 -19.45
N ALA A 134 19.19 -1.45 -18.90
CA ALA A 134 19.57 -0.35 -18.00
C ALA A 134 19.54 1.02 -18.70
N ALA A 135 19.81 1.06 -20.01
CA ALA A 135 19.71 2.28 -20.79
C ALA A 135 18.26 2.78 -20.96
N ARG A 136 17.27 1.89 -20.85
CA ARG A 136 15.83 2.20 -21.03
C ARG A 136 15.06 2.31 -19.73
N GLU A 137 15.54 1.67 -18.67
CA GLU A 137 14.85 1.60 -17.37
C GLU A 137 15.66 2.35 -16.30
N PRO A 138 15.26 3.57 -15.96
CA PRO A 138 16.01 4.43 -15.04
C PRO A 138 16.05 3.92 -13.58
N ARG A 139 15.16 2.97 -13.22
CA ARG A 139 15.17 2.32 -11.90
C ARG A 139 16.24 1.23 -11.81
N MET A 140 16.83 0.84 -12.93
CA MET A 140 17.77 -0.28 -13.01
C MET A 140 19.22 0.18 -12.83
N LYS A 141 19.94 -0.51 -11.97
CA LYS A 141 21.37 -0.32 -11.71
C LYS A 141 22.09 -1.63 -11.98
N LEU A 142 23.18 -1.56 -12.73
CA LEU A 142 23.99 -2.74 -13.04
C LEU A 142 25.25 -2.79 -12.19
N VAL A 143 25.56 -4.00 -11.70
CA VAL A 143 26.82 -4.38 -11.09
C VAL A 143 27.41 -5.50 -11.91
N LEU A 144 28.53 -5.27 -12.57
CA LEU A 144 29.19 -6.26 -13.45
C LEU A 144 30.44 -6.78 -12.76
N ASN A 145 30.38 -7.99 -12.23
CA ASN A 145 31.53 -8.65 -11.61
C ASN A 145 32.53 -9.09 -12.69
N GLN A 146 33.82 -9.04 -12.37
CA GLN A 146 34.90 -9.43 -13.28
C GLN A 146 35.12 -10.96 -13.34
N ALA A 147 34.56 -11.69 -12.37
CA ALA A 147 34.62 -13.14 -12.27
C ALA A 147 33.36 -13.65 -11.58
N ASN A 148 33.03 -14.92 -11.77
CA ASN A 148 31.96 -15.56 -11.03
C ASN A 148 32.37 -15.75 -9.56
N LEU A 149 31.79 -14.92 -8.69
CA LEU A 149 32.06 -14.90 -7.23
C LEU A 149 31.23 -15.94 -6.46
N GLY A 150 30.39 -16.71 -7.15
CA GLY A 150 29.40 -17.59 -6.52
C GLY A 150 28.17 -16.82 -6.00
N PHE A 151 27.23 -17.56 -5.43
CA PHE A 151 25.92 -17.02 -5.02
C PHE A 151 26.03 -15.94 -3.95
N SER A 152 26.71 -16.24 -2.84
CA SER A 152 26.74 -15.34 -1.69
C SER A 152 27.50 -14.05 -1.97
N ALA A 153 28.71 -14.15 -2.55
CA ALA A 153 29.51 -12.97 -2.83
C ALA A 153 28.94 -12.13 -3.98
N GLY A 154 28.30 -12.77 -4.97
CA GLY A 154 27.57 -12.07 -6.03
C GLY A 154 26.39 -11.26 -5.47
N ASN A 155 25.57 -11.85 -4.61
CA ASN A 155 24.50 -11.11 -3.92
C ASN A 155 25.03 -9.98 -3.04
N ASN A 156 26.13 -10.20 -2.31
CA ASN A 156 26.74 -9.16 -1.48
C ASN A 156 27.22 -7.96 -2.32
N ALA A 157 27.73 -8.18 -3.52
CA ALA A 157 28.08 -7.09 -4.43
C ALA A 157 26.86 -6.26 -4.83
N GLY A 158 25.75 -6.90 -5.12
CA GLY A 158 24.47 -6.23 -5.39
C GLY A 158 23.92 -5.48 -4.18
N LEU A 159 23.94 -6.11 -3.01
CA LEU A 159 23.50 -5.50 -1.75
C LEU A 159 24.33 -4.26 -1.39
N ALA A 160 25.65 -4.31 -1.59
CA ALA A 160 26.53 -3.17 -1.37
C ALA A 160 26.24 -1.98 -2.30
N ALA A 161 25.68 -2.25 -3.47
CA ALA A 161 25.27 -1.23 -4.44
C ALA A 161 23.84 -0.69 -4.21
N ALA A 162 23.03 -1.39 -3.43
CA ALA A 162 21.64 -1.03 -3.13
C ALA A 162 21.55 0.18 -2.19
N SER A 163 20.49 0.99 -2.31
CA SER A 163 20.31 2.23 -1.56
C SER A 163 18.93 2.34 -0.88
N GLY A 164 18.09 1.31 -0.97
CA GLY A 164 16.76 1.30 -0.37
C GLY A 164 16.78 1.07 1.14
N ASP A 165 15.73 1.55 1.81
CA ASP A 165 15.49 1.28 3.23
C ASP A 165 15.22 -0.21 3.48
N TYR A 166 14.60 -0.88 2.52
CA TYR A 166 14.36 -2.31 2.50
C TYR A 166 15.07 -2.96 1.31
N LEU A 167 15.71 -4.09 1.57
CA LEU A 167 16.47 -4.85 0.59
C LEU A 167 15.76 -6.19 0.33
N ILE A 168 15.54 -6.51 -0.92
CA ILE A 168 14.94 -7.78 -1.34
C ILE A 168 15.96 -8.51 -2.22
N MET A 169 16.34 -9.72 -1.83
CA MET A 169 17.11 -10.62 -2.69
C MET A 169 16.14 -11.50 -3.48
N LEU A 170 16.23 -11.46 -4.78
CA LEU A 170 15.37 -12.21 -5.70
C LEU A 170 16.21 -13.01 -6.68
N ASN A 171 15.93 -14.30 -6.82
CA ASN A 171 16.59 -15.12 -7.83
C ASN A 171 16.14 -14.72 -9.23
N ASN A 172 17.04 -14.80 -10.20
CA ASN A 172 16.75 -14.44 -11.59
C ASN A 172 15.79 -15.40 -12.33
N ASP A 173 15.46 -16.52 -11.73
CA ASP A 173 14.47 -17.51 -12.22
C ASP A 173 13.09 -17.38 -11.54
N THR A 174 12.86 -16.26 -10.87
CA THR A 174 11.60 -15.98 -10.15
C THR A 174 10.70 -15.06 -10.99
N VAL A 175 9.41 -15.39 -11.04
CA VAL A 175 8.37 -14.51 -11.60
C VAL A 175 7.51 -13.98 -10.45
N VAL A 176 7.44 -12.66 -10.33
CA VAL A 176 6.64 -12.00 -9.28
C VAL A 176 5.24 -11.65 -9.78
N THR A 177 4.29 -11.51 -8.85
CA THR A 177 2.89 -11.20 -9.13
C THR A 177 2.51 -9.82 -8.59
N ARG A 178 1.40 -9.26 -9.06
CA ARG A 178 0.93 -7.94 -8.60
C ARG A 178 0.71 -7.90 -7.09
N GLY A 179 1.10 -6.80 -6.47
CA GLY A 179 0.91 -6.55 -5.04
C GLY A 179 1.94 -7.21 -4.12
N TRP A 180 2.89 -7.98 -4.64
CA TRP A 180 3.87 -8.72 -3.84
C TRP A 180 4.71 -7.80 -2.92
N LEU A 181 5.18 -6.65 -3.43
CA LEU A 181 5.97 -5.70 -2.65
C LEU A 181 5.19 -5.14 -1.46
N LEU A 182 3.97 -4.68 -1.71
CA LEU A 182 3.12 -4.13 -0.64
C LEU A 182 2.73 -5.20 0.39
N THR A 183 2.53 -6.44 -0.05
CA THR A 183 2.24 -7.57 0.85
C THR A 183 3.43 -7.84 1.77
N LEU A 184 4.65 -7.96 1.23
CA LEU A 184 5.85 -8.16 2.03
C LEU A 184 6.09 -6.99 2.98
N LEU A 185 5.98 -5.77 2.50
CA LEU A 185 6.17 -4.57 3.31
C LEU A 185 5.19 -4.49 4.48
N ARG A 186 3.90 -4.78 4.25
CA ARG A 186 2.88 -4.81 5.31
C ARG A 186 3.22 -5.80 6.42
N HIS A 187 3.64 -7.01 6.05
CA HIS A 187 4.07 -8.01 7.03
C HIS A 187 5.30 -7.57 7.79
N PHE A 188 6.27 -6.98 7.11
CA PHE A 188 7.50 -6.50 7.73
C PHE A 188 7.23 -5.35 8.71
N GLN A 189 6.34 -4.43 8.35
CA GLN A 189 5.98 -3.29 9.21
C GLN A 189 5.04 -3.66 10.36
N ALA A 190 4.32 -4.78 10.25
CA ALA A 190 3.39 -5.24 11.30
C ALA A 190 4.12 -5.77 12.54
N ASP A 191 5.38 -6.19 12.43
CA ASP A 191 6.18 -6.67 13.57
C ASP A 191 7.59 -6.10 13.53
N ALA A 192 7.87 -5.14 14.41
CA ALA A 192 9.19 -4.48 14.51
C ALA A 192 10.35 -5.41 14.91
N ARG A 193 10.08 -6.66 15.29
CA ARG A 193 11.10 -7.67 15.62
C ARG A 193 11.61 -8.41 14.38
N LEU A 194 10.92 -8.28 13.24
CA LEU A 194 11.35 -8.95 12.02
C LEU A 194 12.61 -8.31 11.45
N GLY A 195 13.67 -9.09 11.36
CA GLY A 195 14.91 -8.73 10.65
C GLY A 195 14.96 -9.32 9.24
N LEU A 196 14.21 -10.40 8.98
CA LEU A 196 14.15 -11.09 7.69
C LEU A 196 12.76 -11.65 7.47
N LEU A 197 12.27 -11.58 6.25
CA LEU A 197 10.99 -12.14 5.81
C LEU A 197 11.17 -12.84 4.46
N GLY A 198 10.63 -14.05 4.33
CA GLY A 198 10.58 -14.79 3.09
C GLY A 198 9.18 -15.33 2.81
N PRO A 199 8.82 -15.57 1.55
CA PRO A 199 7.56 -16.23 1.23
C PRO A 199 7.57 -17.68 1.71
N ALA A 200 6.39 -18.17 2.13
CA ALA A 200 6.17 -19.60 2.35
C ALA A 200 6.05 -20.31 1.00
N THR A 201 6.41 -21.58 0.96
CA THR A 201 6.36 -22.40 -0.26
C THR A 201 5.80 -23.79 0.03
N ASN A 202 5.15 -24.38 -0.95
CA ASN A 202 4.66 -25.76 -0.89
C ASN A 202 5.68 -26.78 -1.44
N HIS A 203 6.76 -26.31 -2.05
CA HIS A 203 7.76 -27.16 -2.70
C HIS A 203 9.19 -26.77 -2.34
N ILE A 204 9.62 -27.16 -1.13
CA ILE A 204 10.98 -26.99 -0.65
C ILE A 204 11.32 -28.12 0.33
N GLY A 205 12.59 -28.48 0.43
CA GLY A 205 13.08 -29.57 1.27
C GLY A 205 13.39 -29.19 2.72
N ASN A 206 12.86 -28.08 3.24
CA ASN A 206 13.14 -27.61 4.60
C ASN A 206 11.85 -27.24 5.38
N GLU A 207 11.99 -26.71 6.58
CA GLU A 207 10.91 -26.37 7.51
C GLU A 207 9.99 -25.23 7.01
N LEU A 208 10.36 -24.51 5.97
CA LEU A 208 9.53 -23.45 5.37
C LEU A 208 8.44 -23.99 4.44
N LYS A 209 8.39 -25.33 4.25
CA LYS A 209 7.34 -25.96 3.46
C LYS A 209 5.99 -25.89 4.17
N VAL A 210 4.99 -25.35 3.50
CA VAL A 210 3.60 -25.34 3.97
C VAL A 210 2.76 -26.31 3.16
N PRO A 211 1.79 -27.01 3.77
CA PRO A 211 0.93 -27.95 3.08
C PRO A 211 -0.21 -27.23 2.33
N VAL A 212 0.16 -26.38 1.37
CA VAL A 212 -0.82 -25.67 0.52
C VAL A 212 -0.80 -26.31 -0.87
N VAL A 213 -1.97 -26.73 -1.33
CA VAL A 213 -2.19 -27.15 -2.72
C VAL A 213 -2.78 -25.95 -3.45
N TYR A 214 -2.15 -25.53 -4.53
CA TYR A 214 -2.68 -24.51 -5.43
C TYR A 214 -3.54 -25.22 -6.48
N ASP A 215 -4.80 -24.81 -6.61
CA ASP A 215 -5.73 -25.26 -7.66
C ASP A 215 -5.41 -24.62 -9.00
#